data_0e8768d6f4bd94eb49c7c89a5237ccc8
#
_entry.id   0e8768d6f4bd94eb49c7c89a5237ccc8
#
_cell.length_a   1.000
_cell.length_b   1.000
_cell.length_c   1.000
_cell.angle_alpha   90.00
_cell.angle_beta   90.00
_cell.angle_gamma   90.00
#
_symmetry.space_group_name_H-M   'P 1'
#
loop_
_entity.id
_entity.type
_entity.pdbx_description
1 polymer ?
#
loop_
_entity_poly.entity_id
_entity_poly.type
_entity_poly.pdbx_seq_one_letter_code
_entity_poly.pdbx_strand_id
1 'polypeptide(L)' 'MANDWILDVLADLRAFADKNGLSETADQLGDATLIAAVELASAKGRQPETAARHERTAGLVY' A
#
# COMPACT_ATOMS: atom_id res chain seq x y z
N MET A 1 0.70 0.81 15.81
CA MET A 1 1.21 -0.21 14.98
C MET A 1 2.46 0.19 14.33
N ALA A 2 3.31 -0.76 14.20
CA ALA A 2 4.61 -0.47 13.67
C ALA A 2 4.60 -0.04 12.22
N ASN A 3 3.62 -0.49 11.49
CA ASN A 3 3.60 -0.21 10.06
C ASN A 3 2.64 0.87 9.62
N ASP A 4 2.08 1.58 10.56
CA ASP A 4 1.10 2.59 10.19
C ASP A 4 1.74 3.74 9.41
N TRP A 5 3.03 3.90 9.56
CA TRP A 5 3.72 4.99 8.86
C TRP A 5 3.52 4.93 7.35
N ILE A 6 3.28 3.73 6.83
CA ILE A 6 3.13 3.60 5.38
C ILE A 6 1.89 4.33 4.89
N LEU A 7 0.86 4.39 5.72
CA LEU A 7 -0.34 5.09 5.32
C LEU A 7 -0.08 6.58 5.20
N ASP A 8 0.73 7.11 6.09
CA ASP A 8 1.10 8.51 6.03
C ASP A 8 1.93 8.81 4.80
N VAL A 9 2.85 7.93 4.49
CA VAL A 9 3.70 8.12 3.32
C VAL A 9 2.87 8.10 2.05
N LEU A 10 1.94 7.16 1.98
CA LEU A 10 1.09 7.07 0.80
C LEU A 10 0.23 8.32 0.65
N ALA A 11 -0.27 8.83 1.75
CA ALA A 11 -1.09 10.03 1.70
C ALA A 11 -0.27 11.22 1.24
N ASP A 12 0.95 11.31 1.70
CA ASP A 12 1.84 12.39 1.28
C ASP A 12 2.16 12.30 -0.20
N LEU A 13 2.41 11.09 -0.66
CA LEU A 13 2.72 10.90 -2.07
C LEU A 13 1.52 11.24 -2.94
N ARG A 14 0.35 10.91 -2.47
CA ARG A 14 -0.85 11.23 -3.21
C ARG A 14 -1.01 12.73 -3.32
N ALA A 15 -0.79 13.44 -2.23
CA ALA A 15 -0.90 14.88 -2.25
C ALA A 15 0.12 15.49 -3.20
N PHE A 16 1.31 14.96 -3.19
CA PHE A 16 2.36 15.43 -4.07
C PHE A 16 1.97 15.21 -5.52
N ALA A 17 1.45 14.05 -5.83
CA ALA A 17 1.05 13.73 -7.19
C ALA A 17 -0.05 14.68 -7.65
N ASP A 18 -0.99 14.95 -6.78
CA ASP A 18 -2.09 15.83 -7.10
C ASP A 18 -1.58 17.23 -7.43
N LYS A 19 -0.68 17.73 -6.62
CA LYS A 19 -0.13 19.06 -6.83
C LYS A 19 0.66 19.18 -8.09
N ASN A 20 1.18 18.10 -8.57
CA ASN A 20 2.04 18.11 -9.73
C ASN A 20 1.36 17.64 -11.01
N GLY A 21 0.05 17.57 -10.98
CA GLY A 21 -0.68 17.22 -12.18
C GLY A 21 -0.65 15.75 -12.53
N LEU A 22 -0.24 14.90 -11.59
CA LEU A 22 -0.16 13.48 -11.85
C LEU A 22 -1.43 12.84 -11.35
N SER A 23 -2.54 13.13 -12.00
CA SER A 23 -3.82 12.72 -11.48
C SER A 23 -4.03 11.22 -11.46
N GLU A 24 -3.53 10.52 -12.46
CA GLU A 24 -3.68 9.08 -12.42
C GLU A 24 -2.82 8.44 -11.36
N THR A 25 -1.63 8.99 -11.15
CA THR A 25 -0.78 8.52 -10.09
C THR A 25 -1.45 8.74 -8.75
N ALA A 26 -2.07 9.90 -8.58
CA ALA A 26 -2.75 10.21 -7.34
C ALA A 26 -3.89 9.23 -7.09
N ASP A 27 -4.62 8.87 -8.14
CA ASP A 27 -5.70 7.92 -8.01
C ASP A 27 -5.19 6.55 -7.58
N GLN A 28 -4.11 6.10 -8.20
CA GLN A 28 -3.54 4.82 -7.87
C GLN A 28 -3.00 4.82 -6.44
N LEU A 29 -2.43 5.92 -6.01
CA LEU A 29 -1.94 6.02 -4.65
C LEU A 29 -3.10 6.00 -3.66
N GLY A 30 -4.23 6.58 -4.04
CA GLY A 30 -5.41 6.50 -3.20
C GLY A 30 -5.89 5.07 -3.03
N ASP A 31 -5.90 4.31 -4.13
CA ASP A 31 -6.29 2.92 -4.08
C ASP A 31 -5.30 2.13 -3.25
N ALA A 32 -4.02 2.41 -3.44
CA ALA A 32 -2.99 1.71 -2.69
C ALA A 32 -3.13 1.97 -1.20
N THR A 33 -3.51 3.17 -0.84
CA THR A 33 -3.70 3.51 0.56
C THR A 33 -4.82 2.66 1.16
N LEU A 34 -5.89 2.52 0.41
CA LEU A 34 -7.00 1.74 0.86
C LEU A 34 -6.62 0.28 1.03
N ILE A 35 -5.92 -0.25 0.04
CA ILE A 35 -5.48 -1.63 0.08
C ILE A 35 -4.52 -1.83 1.23
N ALA A 36 -3.60 -0.91 1.43
CA ALA A 36 -2.65 -1.02 2.51
C ALA A 36 -3.36 -1.04 3.86
N ALA A 37 -4.37 -0.21 4.01
CA ALA A 37 -5.12 -0.17 5.26
C ALA A 37 -5.78 -1.50 5.53
N VAL A 38 -6.36 -2.10 4.50
CA VAL A 38 -7.02 -3.38 4.65
C VAL A 38 -6.00 -4.46 4.99
N GLU A 39 -4.88 -4.44 4.32
CA GLU A 39 -3.86 -5.44 4.55
C GLU A 39 -3.25 -5.32 5.94
N LEU A 40 -3.06 -4.11 6.42
CA LEU A 40 -2.54 -3.92 7.75
C LEU A 40 -3.51 -4.43 8.79
N ALA A 41 -4.79 -4.21 8.56
CA ALA A 41 -5.79 -4.68 9.48
C ALA A 41 -5.85 -6.21 9.47
N SER A 42 -5.71 -6.81 8.31
CA SER A 42 -5.71 -8.26 8.20
C SER A 42 -4.47 -8.89 8.80
N ALA A 43 -3.36 -8.25 8.60
CA ALA A 43 -2.10 -8.78 9.07
C ALA A 43 -2.05 -8.93 10.58
N LYS A 44 -2.83 -8.14 11.26
CA LYS A 44 -2.88 -8.27 12.68
C LYS A 44 -3.36 -9.62 13.12
N GLY A 45 -4.15 -10.26 12.30
CA GLY A 45 -4.69 -11.53 12.67
C GLY A 45 -4.10 -12.70 11.97
N ARG A 46 -3.30 -12.51 10.92
CA ARG A 46 -2.77 -13.65 10.22
C ARG A 46 -1.53 -13.35 9.49
N GLN A 47 -0.43 -13.56 10.04
CA GLN A 47 0.81 -13.28 9.42
C GLN A 47 1.36 -14.32 8.52
N PRO A 48 1.25 -15.57 8.82
CA PRO A 48 1.91 -16.59 8.02
C PRO A 48 1.53 -16.57 6.56
N GLU A 49 0.29 -16.31 6.31
CA GLU A 49 -0.14 -16.34 4.96
C GLU A 49 0.34 -15.18 4.19
N THR A 50 0.55 -14.11 4.87
CA THR A 50 1.06 -12.94 4.24
C THR A 50 2.43 -13.19 3.68
N ALA A 51 3.22 -13.93 4.41
CA ALA A 51 4.56 -14.23 3.95
C ALA A 51 4.52 -15.03 2.68
N ALA A 52 3.65 -15.98 2.60
CA ALA A 52 3.57 -16.81 1.43
C ALA A 52 3.16 -15.99 0.23
N ARG A 53 2.24 -15.10 0.43
CA ARG A 53 1.78 -14.32 -0.65
C ARG A 53 2.82 -13.36 -1.15
N HIS A 54 3.60 -12.87 -0.24
CA HIS A 54 4.66 -11.98 -0.58
C HIS A 54 5.63 -12.62 -1.51
N GLU A 55 5.96 -13.86 -1.25
CA GLU A 55 6.85 -14.59 -2.06
C GLU A 55 6.34 -14.74 -3.45
N ARG A 56 5.09 -15.05 -3.58
CA ARG A 56 4.51 -15.23 -4.86
C ARG A 56 4.51 -13.96 -5.65
N THR A 57 4.27 -12.87 -4.99
CA THR A 57 4.27 -11.60 -5.66
C THR A 57 5.60 -11.30 -6.26
N ALA A 58 6.62 -11.60 -5.55
CA ALA A 58 7.95 -11.37 -6.05
C ALA A 58 8.18 -12.12 -7.32
N GLY A 59 7.68 -13.31 -7.39
CA GLY A 59 7.86 -14.11 -8.56
C GLY A 59 7.12 -13.56 -9.73
N LEU A 60 6.01 -12.96 -9.50
CA LEU A 60 5.23 -12.46 -10.56
C LEU A 60 5.83 -11.33 -11.28
N VAL A 61 6.59 -10.58 -10.64
CA VAL A 61 7.11 -9.40 -11.22
C VAL A 61 7.89 -9.66 -12.43
N TYR A 62 8.47 -10.71 -12.47
CA TYR A 62 9.18 -11.04 -13.64
C TYR A 62 8.97 -12.33 -14.11
#